data_4558e88101b1eeec6198984b9a20da91
#
_entry.id   4558e88101b1eeec6198984b9a20da91
#
_cell.length_a   1.000
_cell.length_b   1.000
_cell.length_c   1.000
_cell.angle_alpha   90.00
_cell.angle_beta   90.00
_cell.angle_gamma   90.00
#
_symmetry.space_group_name_H-M   'P 1'
#
loop_
_entity.id
_entity.type
_entity.pdbx_description
1 polymer ?
#
loop_
_entity_poly.entity_id
_entity_poly.type
_entity_poly.pdbx_seq_one_letter_code
_entity_poly.pdbx_strand_id
1 'polypeptide(L)'
;MITSALMNVMTSAAIKTGRALKRDFGEVENLVVSVKGPGDFVSAADRKAEKTLYEELSKARPGYGFLMEESGVVEGTDPSHRWIIDPLDGTTNFLHGLPIFSISVALEREGQLIAGVIYNPATDDMYIAEKGQGAWHNNRRLRVSPRRNLSDSLIACGIPHLGKADAHPRFKAELEAVMARASNVRRLGAASIDLALTAAGRFDAYWERNLQPWDIAAGIVLLREAGGFVSDLDGGQDMLEKGSLCAGSEIIQRELLALLRAV
;
A
#
# COMPACT_ATOMS: atom_id res chain seq x y z
N MET A 1 -17.42 7.71 -10.10
CA MET A 1 -15.97 7.68 -10.40
C MET A 1 -15.40 9.08 -10.21
N ILE A 2 -14.25 9.21 -9.59
CA ILE A 2 -13.54 10.48 -9.50
C ILE A 2 -12.97 10.80 -10.90
N THR A 3 -13.22 12.01 -11.39
CA THR A 3 -12.80 12.43 -12.75
C THR A 3 -11.95 13.71 -12.71
N SER A 4 -11.23 13.95 -11.59
CA SER A 4 -10.35 15.11 -11.50
C SER A 4 -9.17 15.00 -12.48
N ALA A 5 -8.60 16.14 -12.89
CA ALA A 5 -7.41 16.17 -13.73
C ALA A 5 -6.22 15.47 -13.04
N LEU A 6 -6.13 15.55 -11.71
CA LEU A 6 -5.11 14.85 -10.93
C LEU A 6 -5.30 13.33 -11.03
N MET A 7 -6.51 12.85 -10.78
CA MET A 7 -6.79 11.40 -10.81
C MET A 7 -6.60 10.82 -12.21
N ASN A 8 -6.92 11.57 -13.27
CA ASN A 8 -6.67 11.14 -14.65
C ASN A 8 -5.17 10.99 -14.93
N VAL A 9 -4.32 11.88 -14.41
CA VAL A 9 -2.86 11.76 -14.52
C VAL A 9 -2.36 10.51 -13.82
N MET A 10 -2.74 10.32 -12.55
CA MET A 10 -2.29 9.20 -11.73
C MET A 10 -2.71 7.84 -12.32
N THR A 11 -3.99 7.71 -12.69
CA THR A 11 -4.51 6.44 -13.25
C THR A 11 -3.92 6.14 -14.63
N SER A 12 -3.72 7.16 -15.48
CA SER A 12 -3.08 6.97 -16.77
C SER A 12 -1.63 6.51 -16.65
N ALA A 13 -0.87 7.08 -15.71
CA ALA A 13 0.50 6.65 -15.41
C ALA A 13 0.53 5.20 -14.91
N ALA A 14 -0.34 4.85 -13.94
CA ALA A 14 -0.45 3.49 -13.41
C ALA A 14 -0.84 2.47 -14.49
N ILE A 15 -1.82 2.76 -15.34
CA ILE A 15 -2.23 1.87 -16.44
C ILE A 15 -1.11 1.68 -17.46
N LYS A 16 -0.40 2.76 -17.84
CA LYS A 16 0.72 2.67 -18.78
C LYS A 16 1.82 1.77 -18.23
N THR A 17 2.18 1.95 -16.97
CA THR A 17 3.18 1.13 -16.26
C THR A 17 2.72 -0.31 -16.13
N GLY A 18 1.46 -0.53 -15.74
CA GLY A 18 0.88 -1.84 -15.52
C GLY A 18 0.84 -2.73 -16.77
N ARG A 19 0.76 -2.14 -17.98
CA ARG A 19 0.83 -2.90 -19.23
C ARG A 19 2.16 -3.63 -19.39
N ALA A 20 3.26 -2.99 -19.00
CA ALA A 20 4.57 -3.62 -19.02
C ALA A 20 4.69 -4.70 -17.93
N LEU A 21 4.29 -4.38 -16.70
CA LEU A 21 4.30 -5.35 -15.60
C LEU A 21 3.44 -6.59 -15.90
N LYS A 22 2.25 -6.42 -16.46
CA LYS A 22 1.38 -7.54 -16.83
C LYS A 22 2.02 -8.48 -17.86
N ARG A 23 2.75 -7.93 -18.84
CA ARG A 23 3.50 -8.75 -19.81
C ARG A 23 4.66 -9.46 -19.11
N ASP A 24 5.45 -8.71 -18.33
CA ASP A 24 6.63 -9.24 -17.66
C ASP A 24 6.22 -10.30 -16.59
N PHE A 25 5.03 -10.19 -15.97
CA PHE A 25 4.42 -11.20 -15.08
C PHE A 25 4.11 -12.53 -15.79
N GLY A 26 3.75 -12.49 -17.06
CA GLY A 26 3.57 -13.71 -17.87
C GLY A 26 4.88 -14.42 -18.27
N GLU A 27 6.02 -13.79 -18.01
CA GLU A 27 7.36 -14.25 -18.42
C GLU A 27 8.37 -14.22 -17.25
N VAL A 28 7.90 -14.36 -16.01
CA VAL A 28 8.73 -14.19 -14.79
C VAL A 28 9.97 -15.08 -14.77
N GLU A 29 9.93 -16.27 -15.37
CA GLU A 29 11.06 -17.21 -15.46
C GLU A 29 12.26 -16.60 -16.23
N ASN A 30 12.04 -15.60 -17.06
CA ASN A 30 13.05 -14.94 -17.87
C ASN A 30 13.57 -13.62 -17.27
N LEU A 31 13.07 -13.21 -16.10
CA LEU A 31 13.43 -11.92 -15.50
C LEU A 31 14.80 -11.99 -14.82
N VAL A 32 15.59 -10.93 -15.01
CA VAL A 32 16.82 -10.71 -14.25
C VAL A 32 16.45 -10.19 -12.86
N VAL A 33 16.77 -10.98 -11.84
CA VAL A 33 16.50 -10.64 -10.42
C VAL A 33 17.81 -10.31 -9.73
N SER A 34 17.79 -9.26 -8.92
CA SER A 34 18.88 -8.88 -8.02
C SER A 34 18.37 -8.91 -6.57
N VAL A 35 19.27 -9.14 -5.63
CA VAL A 35 18.96 -9.18 -4.19
C VAL A 35 19.41 -7.86 -3.58
N LYS A 36 18.49 -7.09 -3.00
CA LYS A 36 18.77 -5.88 -2.20
C LYS A 36 19.31 -6.26 -0.80
N GLY A 37 18.77 -7.35 -0.24
CA GLY A 37 19.12 -7.86 1.09
C GLY A 37 18.48 -9.23 1.34
N PRO A 38 18.71 -9.86 2.50
CA PRO A 38 18.14 -11.17 2.82
C PRO A 38 16.60 -11.13 2.78
N GLY A 39 16.00 -11.79 1.77
CA GLY A 39 14.55 -11.80 1.53
C GLY A 39 13.98 -10.52 0.91
N ASP A 40 14.85 -9.63 0.40
CA ASP A 40 14.47 -8.40 -0.30
C ASP A 40 15.02 -8.45 -1.73
N PHE A 41 14.12 -8.38 -2.71
CA PHE A 41 14.42 -8.59 -4.13
C PHE A 41 14.03 -7.36 -4.96
N VAL A 42 14.75 -7.15 -6.05
CA VAL A 42 14.40 -6.21 -7.10
C VAL A 42 14.59 -6.87 -8.44
N SER A 43 13.68 -6.64 -9.35
CA SER A 43 13.79 -7.11 -10.73
C SER A 43 14.03 -5.97 -11.71
N ALA A 44 14.35 -6.30 -12.94
CA ALA A 44 14.38 -5.32 -14.04
C ALA A 44 12.98 -4.68 -14.25
N ALA A 45 11.91 -5.40 -13.86
CA ALA A 45 10.54 -4.92 -13.97
C ALA A 45 10.28 -3.73 -13.03
N ASP A 46 10.77 -3.78 -11.76
CA ASP A 46 10.62 -2.69 -10.79
C ASP A 46 11.24 -1.40 -11.32
N ARG A 47 12.50 -1.45 -11.72
CA ARG A 47 13.23 -0.27 -12.23
C ARG A 47 12.60 0.32 -13.49
N LYS A 48 12.10 -0.52 -14.39
CA LYS A 48 11.43 -0.10 -15.61
C LYS A 48 10.06 0.53 -15.30
N ALA A 49 9.33 -0.05 -14.33
CA ALA A 49 8.06 0.47 -13.85
C ALA A 49 8.26 1.85 -13.22
N GLU A 50 9.24 1.99 -12.31
CA GLU A 50 9.58 3.27 -11.68
C GLU A 50 9.94 4.33 -12.70
N LYS A 51 10.82 4.02 -13.66
CA LYS A 51 11.19 4.95 -14.75
C LYS A 51 9.96 5.43 -15.52
N THR A 52 9.03 4.53 -15.85
CA THR A 52 7.81 4.88 -16.58
C THR A 52 6.91 5.81 -15.76
N LEU A 53 6.72 5.53 -14.46
CA LEU A 53 5.95 6.38 -13.55
C LEU A 53 6.57 7.76 -13.42
N TYR A 54 7.89 7.81 -13.20
CA TYR A 54 8.63 9.06 -13.10
C TYR A 54 8.47 9.93 -14.36
N GLU A 55 8.66 9.36 -15.55
CA GLU A 55 8.54 10.07 -16.82
C GLU A 55 7.11 10.62 -17.03
N GLU A 56 6.07 9.82 -16.78
CA GLU A 56 4.68 10.24 -16.98
C GLU A 56 4.23 11.31 -15.98
N LEU A 57 4.59 11.14 -14.71
CA LEU A 57 4.20 12.06 -13.66
C LEU A 57 4.98 13.39 -13.75
N SER A 58 6.30 13.34 -14.03
CA SER A 58 7.12 14.54 -14.27
C SER A 58 6.63 15.35 -15.45
N LYS A 59 6.24 14.69 -16.55
CA LYS A 59 5.67 15.36 -17.73
C LYS A 59 4.34 16.04 -17.41
N ALA A 60 3.50 15.40 -16.60
CA ALA A 60 2.18 15.91 -16.25
C ALA A 60 2.23 17.03 -15.22
N ARG A 61 3.19 16.98 -14.30
CA ARG A 61 3.38 17.95 -13.21
C ARG A 61 4.87 18.29 -13.05
N PRO A 62 5.41 19.11 -13.96
CA PRO A 62 6.79 19.57 -13.84
C PRO A 62 6.99 20.32 -12.53
N GLY A 63 8.07 20.02 -11.86
CA GLY A 63 8.42 20.69 -10.61
C GLY A 63 8.04 19.96 -9.32
N TYR A 64 7.15 18.96 -9.36
CA TYR A 64 6.87 18.15 -8.16
C TYR A 64 8.07 17.27 -7.81
N GLY A 65 8.33 17.11 -6.50
CA GLY A 65 9.33 16.17 -5.98
C GLY A 65 8.84 14.73 -6.01
N PHE A 66 9.76 13.80 -5.77
CA PHE A 66 9.49 12.36 -5.71
C PHE A 66 10.14 11.72 -4.51
N LEU A 67 9.47 10.75 -3.92
CA LEU A 67 9.99 9.74 -3.01
C LEU A 67 9.67 8.38 -3.62
N MET A 68 10.68 7.64 -4.04
CA MET A 68 10.55 6.42 -4.83
C MET A 68 11.33 5.27 -4.18
N GLU A 69 10.84 4.06 -4.34
CA GLU A 69 11.46 2.89 -3.73
C GLU A 69 12.88 2.62 -4.25
N GLU A 70 13.07 2.65 -5.57
CA GLU A 70 14.32 2.24 -6.20
C GLU A 70 15.35 3.36 -6.29
N SER A 71 14.90 4.56 -6.63
CA SER A 71 15.76 5.74 -6.88
C SER A 71 15.83 6.70 -5.70
N GLY A 72 15.01 6.51 -4.66
CA GLY A 72 14.99 7.38 -3.47
C GLY A 72 14.35 8.74 -3.73
N VAL A 73 14.93 9.79 -3.15
CA VAL A 73 14.39 11.16 -3.20
C VAL A 73 14.90 11.89 -4.43
N VAL A 74 13.97 12.54 -5.15
CA VAL A 74 14.28 13.53 -6.20
C VAL A 74 13.59 14.84 -5.81
N GLU A 75 14.39 15.85 -5.54
CA GLU A 75 13.86 17.17 -5.16
C GLU A 75 13.20 17.85 -6.35
N GLY A 76 12.02 18.42 -6.09
CA GLY A 76 11.28 19.21 -7.07
C GLY A 76 11.60 20.70 -6.94
N THR A 77 11.23 21.49 -7.93
CA THR A 77 11.25 22.97 -7.84
C THR A 77 10.03 23.54 -7.10
N ASP A 78 8.98 22.73 -6.94
CA ASP A 78 7.82 23.00 -6.09
C ASP A 78 7.94 22.19 -4.80
N PRO A 79 8.37 22.81 -3.68
CA PRO A 79 8.58 22.11 -2.41
C PRO A 79 7.27 21.71 -1.73
N SER A 80 6.12 22.15 -2.23
CA SER A 80 4.82 21.86 -1.62
C SER A 80 4.22 20.53 -2.07
N HIS A 81 4.71 19.94 -3.18
CA HIS A 81 4.15 18.71 -3.74
C HIS A 81 5.21 17.63 -3.92
N ARG A 82 4.87 16.41 -3.51
CA ARG A 82 5.73 15.23 -3.66
C ARG A 82 4.93 13.99 -4.04
N TRP A 83 5.35 13.32 -5.11
CA TRP A 83 4.88 11.98 -5.43
C TRP A 83 5.56 10.97 -4.52
N ILE A 84 4.81 10.00 -4.00
CA ILE A 84 5.33 8.85 -3.25
C ILE A 84 4.96 7.61 -4.04
N ILE A 85 5.97 6.83 -4.47
CA ILE A 85 5.78 5.78 -5.48
C ILE A 85 6.43 4.48 -5.03
N ASP A 86 5.66 3.40 -5.09
CA ASP A 86 6.12 2.04 -5.18
C ASP A 86 5.78 1.50 -6.57
N PRO A 87 6.78 1.19 -7.39
CA PRO A 87 6.57 0.71 -8.75
C PRO A 87 6.00 -0.72 -8.79
N LEU A 88 6.29 -1.54 -7.77
CA LEU A 88 5.89 -2.94 -7.70
C LEU A 88 5.85 -3.45 -6.26
N ASP A 89 4.84 -3.05 -5.48
CA ASP A 89 4.58 -3.66 -4.18
C ASP A 89 4.22 -5.15 -4.33
N GLY A 90 4.90 -5.99 -3.57
CA GLY A 90 4.75 -7.44 -3.67
C GLY A 90 5.69 -8.10 -4.68
N THR A 91 6.92 -7.60 -4.84
CA THR A 91 7.95 -8.14 -5.75
C THR A 91 8.16 -9.64 -5.57
N THR A 92 8.17 -10.15 -4.33
CA THR A 92 8.26 -11.59 -4.08
C THR A 92 7.09 -12.35 -4.71
N ASN A 93 5.86 -11.88 -4.54
CA ASN A 93 4.68 -12.49 -5.16
C ASN A 93 4.79 -12.47 -6.68
N PHE A 94 5.19 -11.33 -7.24
CA PHE A 94 5.39 -11.16 -8.68
C PHE A 94 6.39 -12.19 -9.21
N LEU A 95 7.55 -12.35 -8.58
CA LEU A 95 8.60 -13.29 -8.99
C LEU A 95 8.18 -14.76 -8.88
N HIS A 96 7.22 -15.06 -7.99
CA HIS A 96 6.65 -16.41 -7.83
C HIS A 96 5.36 -16.63 -8.65
N GLY A 97 4.97 -15.72 -9.54
CA GLY A 97 3.78 -15.86 -10.36
C GLY A 97 2.47 -15.75 -9.58
N LEU A 98 2.49 -15.16 -8.38
CA LEU A 98 1.28 -14.90 -7.60
C LEU A 98 0.66 -13.56 -8.00
N PRO A 99 -0.62 -13.50 -8.41
CA PRO A 99 -1.25 -12.27 -8.92
C PRO A 99 -1.65 -11.31 -7.78
N ILE A 100 -0.79 -11.15 -6.78
CA ILE A 100 -0.99 -10.30 -5.60
C ILE A 100 0.19 -9.34 -5.52
N PHE A 101 0.15 -8.33 -6.37
CA PHE A 101 1.12 -7.25 -6.45
C PHE A 101 0.46 -6.02 -7.04
N SER A 102 1.02 -4.85 -6.83
CA SER A 102 0.44 -3.62 -7.37
C SER A 102 1.46 -2.50 -7.60
N ILE A 103 1.03 -1.51 -8.36
CA ILE A 103 1.63 -0.19 -8.45
C ILE A 103 0.94 0.68 -7.41
N SER A 104 1.70 1.36 -6.55
CA SER A 104 1.20 2.29 -5.55
C SER A 104 1.73 3.70 -5.86
N VAL A 105 0.82 4.67 -6.01
CA VAL A 105 1.15 6.08 -6.27
C VAL A 105 0.33 6.96 -5.34
N ALA A 106 0.99 7.79 -4.56
CA ALA A 106 0.34 8.82 -3.75
C ALA A 106 0.84 10.21 -4.11
N LEU A 107 0.01 11.21 -3.86
CA LEU A 107 0.41 12.62 -3.87
C LEU A 107 0.29 13.20 -2.47
N GLU A 108 1.40 13.71 -2.00
CA GLU A 108 1.49 14.54 -0.80
C GLU A 108 1.53 16.01 -1.20
N ARG A 109 0.79 16.85 -0.49
CA ARG A 109 0.83 18.30 -0.59
C ARG A 109 0.95 18.91 0.80
N GLU A 110 1.99 19.71 1.02
CA GLU A 110 2.24 20.39 2.30
C GLU A 110 2.21 19.41 3.50
N GLY A 111 2.84 18.23 3.36
CA GLY A 111 2.86 17.18 4.38
C GLY A 111 1.55 16.40 4.53
N GLN A 112 0.55 16.63 3.67
CA GLN A 112 -0.73 15.91 3.70
C GLN A 112 -0.90 15.02 2.48
N LEU A 113 -1.21 13.76 2.70
CA LEU A 113 -1.61 12.84 1.64
C LEU A 113 -2.99 13.25 1.10
N ILE A 114 -3.08 13.59 -0.20
CA ILE A 114 -4.29 14.12 -0.83
C ILE A 114 -4.88 13.24 -1.92
N ALA A 115 -4.09 12.34 -2.51
CA ALA A 115 -4.57 11.40 -3.52
C ALA A 115 -3.79 10.09 -3.44
N GLY A 116 -4.44 8.99 -3.79
CA GLY A 116 -3.84 7.66 -3.83
C GLY A 116 -4.42 6.81 -4.95
N VAL A 117 -3.55 6.06 -5.62
CA VAL A 117 -3.89 5.05 -6.63
C VAL A 117 -3.12 3.77 -6.30
N ILE A 118 -3.84 2.65 -6.24
CA ILE A 118 -3.27 1.31 -6.15
C ILE A 118 -3.84 0.51 -7.31
N TYR A 119 -2.97 -0.02 -8.18
CA TYR A 119 -3.38 -0.74 -9.37
C TYR A 119 -2.73 -2.11 -9.46
N ASN A 120 -3.53 -3.17 -9.40
CA ASN A 120 -3.09 -4.53 -9.69
C ASN A 120 -3.31 -4.82 -11.18
N PRO A 121 -2.25 -4.87 -12.01
CA PRO A 121 -2.42 -5.10 -13.45
C PRO A 121 -2.71 -6.55 -13.82
N ALA A 122 -2.47 -7.52 -12.95
CA ALA A 122 -2.78 -8.92 -13.20
C ALA A 122 -4.29 -9.17 -13.23
N THR A 123 -5.02 -8.55 -12.29
CA THR A 123 -6.47 -8.68 -12.13
C THR A 123 -7.26 -7.51 -12.69
N ASP A 124 -6.58 -6.45 -13.13
CA ASP A 124 -7.17 -5.18 -13.60
C ASP A 124 -8.00 -4.48 -12.50
N ASP A 125 -7.55 -4.60 -11.25
CA ASP A 125 -8.17 -3.95 -10.10
C ASP A 125 -7.52 -2.58 -9.84
N MET A 126 -8.30 -1.52 -10.03
CA MET A 126 -7.90 -0.13 -9.82
C MET A 126 -8.62 0.46 -8.61
N TYR A 127 -7.84 0.78 -7.56
CA TYR A 127 -8.31 1.46 -6.37
C TYR A 127 -7.83 2.91 -6.39
N ILE A 128 -8.74 3.87 -6.23
CA ILE A 128 -8.43 5.29 -6.30
C ILE A 128 -9.12 6.06 -5.17
N ALA A 129 -8.44 7.08 -4.66
CA ALA A 129 -9.04 8.03 -3.72
C ALA A 129 -8.42 9.42 -3.90
N GLU A 130 -9.24 10.44 -3.71
CA GLU A 130 -8.83 11.84 -3.62
C GLU A 130 -9.55 12.48 -2.43
N LYS A 131 -8.83 13.26 -1.65
CA LYS A 131 -9.33 13.87 -0.41
C LYS A 131 -10.65 14.61 -0.63
N GLY A 132 -11.69 14.20 0.12
CA GLY A 132 -13.04 14.72 0.04
C GLY A 132 -13.89 14.17 -1.12
N GLN A 133 -13.36 13.25 -1.95
CA GLN A 133 -14.09 12.67 -3.09
C GLN A 133 -14.51 11.21 -2.87
N GLY A 134 -14.09 10.63 -1.74
CA GLY A 134 -14.31 9.22 -1.43
C GLY A 134 -13.31 8.30 -2.13
N ALA A 135 -13.37 7.02 -1.77
CA ALA A 135 -12.55 5.97 -2.36
C ALA A 135 -13.38 5.09 -3.31
N TRP A 136 -12.74 4.56 -4.35
CA TRP A 136 -13.38 3.79 -5.40
C TRP A 136 -12.52 2.61 -5.83
N HIS A 137 -13.15 1.47 -6.10
CA HIS A 137 -12.58 0.30 -6.77
C HIS A 137 -13.25 0.16 -8.13
N ASN A 138 -12.49 0.34 -9.19
CA ASN A 138 -13.02 0.45 -10.54
C ASN A 138 -14.15 1.51 -10.57
N ASN A 139 -15.40 1.11 -10.73
CA ASN A 139 -16.54 2.03 -10.77
C ASN A 139 -17.43 1.95 -9.50
N ARG A 140 -16.96 1.26 -8.44
CA ARG A 140 -17.75 1.05 -7.21
C ARG A 140 -17.16 1.85 -6.08
N ARG A 141 -17.99 2.62 -5.38
CA ARG A 141 -17.58 3.36 -4.19
C ARG A 141 -17.22 2.38 -3.07
N LEU A 142 -16.09 2.63 -2.43
CA LEU A 142 -15.62 1.83 -1.31
C LEU A 142 -16.20 2.32 0.01
N ARG A 143 -16.33 1.38 0.94
CA ARG A 143 -16.56 1.60 2.36
C ARG A 143 -15.88 0.50 3.14
N VAL A 144 -15.30 0.85 4.28
CA VAL A 144 -14.76 -0.13 5.23
C VAL A 144 -15.86 -1.06 5.76
N SER A 145 -15.43 -2.17 6.33
CA SER A 145 -16.34 -3.17 6.88
C SER A 145 -17.27 -2.60 7.96
N PRO A 146 -18.56 -2.99 7.96
CA PRO A 146 -19.49 -2.62 9.02
C PRO A 146 -19.41 -3.51 10.26
N ARG A 147 -18.52 -4.52 10.31
CA ARG A 147 -18.38 -5.41 11.46
C ARG A 147 -17.96 -4.65 12.72
N ARG A 148 -18.39 -5.14 13.86
CA ARG A 148 -18.22 -4.48 15.16
C ARG A 148 -17.57 -5.35 16.21
N ASN A 149 -17.37 -6.64 15.94
CA ASN A 149 -16.77 -7.58 16.90
C ASN A 149 -15.49 -8.16 16.27
N LEU A 150 -14.42 -8.17 17.04
CA LEU A 150 -13.15 -8.74 16.58
C LEU A 150 -13.28 -10.25 16.32
N SER A 151 -14.12 -10.96 17.09
CA SER A 151 -14.39 -12.39 16.93
C SER A 151 -14.99 -12.78 15.57
N ASP A 152 -15.65 -11.84 14.89
CA ASP A 152 -16.26 -12.06 13.58
C ASP A 152 -15.38 -11.51 12.43
N SER A 153 -14.21 -10.94 12.79
CA SER A 153 -13.40 -10.17 11.87
C SER A 153 -12.33 -11.00 11.21
N LEU A 154 -12.10 -10.71 9.92
CA LEU A 154 -10.98 -11.18 9.13
C LEU A 154 -9.90 -10.09 9.12
N ILE A 155 -8.77 -10.38 9.74
CA ILE A 155 -7.67 -9.43 9.92
C ILE A 155 -6.55 -9.75 8.94
N ALA A 156 -5.98 -8.74 8.28
CA ALA A 156 -4.77 -8.90 7.48
C ALA A 156 -3.53 -8.45 8.27
N CYS A 157 -2.36 -9.02 7.94
CA CYS A 157 -1.08 -8.61 8.52
C CYS A 157 0.08 -8.79 7.55
N GLY A 158 1.14 -8.01 7.77
CA GLY A 158 2.44 -8.32 7.20
C GLY A 158 3.28 -9.20 8.14
N ILE A 159 4.15 -9.98 7.55
CA ILE A 159 5.10 -10.83 8.28
C ILE A 159 6.51 -10.32 8.01
N PRO A 160 7.30 -10.01 9.05
CA PRO A 160 8.69 -9.60 8.85
C PRO A 160 9.48 -10.67 8.08
N HIS A 161 10.13 -10.24 6.99
CA HIS A 161 10.95 -11.13 6.16
C HIS A 161 12.29 -11.49 6.85
N LEU A 162 13.10 -12.37 6.22
CA LEU A 162 14.35 -12.87 6.78
C LEU A 162 15.32 -11.74 7.22
N GLY A 163 15.39 -10.64 6.49
CA GLY A 163 16.23 -9.48 6.82
C GLY A 163 15.76 -8.68 8.04
N LYS A 164 14.58 -8.99 8.62
CA LYS A 164 13.98 -8.36 9.80
C LYS A 164 13.76 -9.38 10.93
N ALA A 165 14.68 -10.32 11.10
CA ALA A 165 14.55 -11.43 12.06
C ALA A 165 14.44 -10.97 13.52
N ASP A 166 14.99 -9.81 13.86
CA ASP A 166 14.87 -9.13 15.16
C ASP A 166 13.43 -8.72 15.51
N ALA A 167 12.59 -8.49 14.49
CA ALA A 167 11.17 -8.19 14.67
C ALA A 167 10.30 -9.45 14.90
N HIS A 168 10.79 -10.66 14.64
CA HIS A 168 10.01 -11.90 14.72
C HIS A 168 9.43 -12.19 16.12
N PRO A 169 10.15 -11.98 17.24
CA PRO A 169 9.58 -12.24 18.57
C PRO A 169 8.34 -11.37 18.83
N ARG A 170 8.43 -10.09 18.50
CA ARG A 170 7.33 -9.14 18.65
C ARG A 170 6.14 -9.51 17.78
N PHE A 171 6.39 -9.78 16.49
CA PHE A 171 5.33 -10.19 15.57
C PHE A 171 4.63 -11.48 16.02
N LYS A 172 5.36 -12.48 16.52
CA LYS A 172 4.77 -13.73 17.02
C LYS A 172 3.84 -13.47 18.21
N ALA A 173 4.23 -12.61 19.14
CA ALA A 173 3.38 -12.25 20.28
C ALA A 173 2.11 -11.49 19.80
N GLU A 174 2.24 -10.56 18.88
CA GLU A 174 1.11 -9.85 18.27
C GLU A 174 0.17 -10.82 17.53
N LEU A 175 0.71 -11.71 16.72
CA LEU A 175 -0.07 -12.72 15.97
C LEU A 175 -0.82 -13.66 16.92
N GLU A 176 -0.18 -14.15 17.98
CA GLU A 176 -0.81 -15.00 18.99
C GLU A 176 -1.99 -14.28 19.67
N ALA A 177 -1.79 -13.03 20.08
CA ALA A 177 -2.83 -12.22 20.68
C ALA A 177 -4.02 -12.01 19.73
N VAL A 178 -3.75 -11.73 18.44
CA VAL A 178 -4.81 -11.53 17.43
C VAL A 178 -5.54 -12.85 17.14
N MET A 179 -4.82 -13.97 16.98
CA MET A 179 -5.42 -15.29 16.73
C MET A 179 -6.36 -15.74 17.87
N ALA A 180 -6.07 -15.33 19.10
CA ALA A 180 -6.92 -15.64 20.26
C ALA A 180 -8.26 -14.86 20.24
N ARG A 181 -8.42 -13.83 19.42
CA ARG A 181 -9.55 -12.91 19.47
C ARG A 181 -10.26 -12.73 18.12
N ALA A 182 -9.57 -12.83 17.01
CA ALA A 182 -10.12 -12.64 15.67
C ALA A 182 -10.62 -13.96 15.06
N SER A 183 -11.58 -13.88 14.15
CA SER A 183 -12.10 -15.05 13.44
C SER A 183 -11.02 -15.73 12.60
N ASN A 184 -10.21 -14.94 11.91
CA ASN A 184 -9.11 -15.48 11.09
C ASN A 184 -8.09 -14.39 10.75
N VAL A 185 -6.89 -14.82 10.31
CA VAL A 185 -5.82 -13.92 9.85
C VAL A 185 -5.41 -14.28 8.43
N ARG A 186 -5.03 -13.26 7.64
CA ARG A 186 -4.47 -13.43 6.29
C ARG A 186 -3.16 -12.66 6.18
N ARG A 187 -2.27 -13.20 5.34
CA ARG A 187 -1.04 -12.52 4.90
C ARG A 187 -0.97 -12.60 3.39
N LEU A 188 -1.13 -11.47 2.70
CA LEU A 188 -1.07 -11.44 1.24
C LEU A 188 0.33 -11.15 0.72
N GLY A 189 1.12 -10.32 1.41
CA GLY A 189 2.50 -10.01 1.05
C GLY A 189 2.65 -8.86 0.08
N ALA A 190 1.67 -7.95 0.06
CA ALA A 190 1.67 -6.68 -0.61
C ALA A 190 0.86 -5.69 0.24
N ALA A 191 1.53 -4.77 0.93
CA ALA A 191 0.93 -3.89 1.92
C ALA A 191 -0.14 -2.96 1.31
N SER A 192 0.10 -2.46 0.10
CA SER A 192 -0.85 -1.63 -0.62
C SER A 192 -2.14 -2.39 -0.96
N ILE A 193 -2.05 -3.68 -1.36
CA ILE A 193 -3.20 -4.53 -1.61
C ILE A 193 -3.96 -4.82 -0.31
N ASP A 194 -3.26 -5.13 0.79
CA ASP A 194 -3.88 -5.36 2.09
C ASP A 194 -4.68 -4.12 2.55
N LEU A 195 -4.13 -2.90 2.36
CA LEU A 195 -4.81 -1.63 2.63
C LEU A 195 -6.00 -1.38 1.69
N ALA A 196 -5.85 -1.64 0.38
CA ALA A 196 -6.92 -1.49 -0.59
C ALA A 196 -8.11 -2.42 -0.27
N LEU A 197 -7.84 -3.67 0.10
CA LEU A 197 -8.86 -4.64 0.50
C LEU A 197 -9.50 -4.27 1.85
N THR A 198 -8.75 -3.68 2.77
CA THR A 198 -9.29 -3.15 4.03
C THR A 198 -10.21 -1.96 3.77
N ALA A 199 -9.81 -1.03 2.90
CA ALA A 199 -10.66 0.09 2.45
C ALA A 199 -11.93 -0.39 1.73
N ALA A 200 -11.87 -1.53 1.05
CA ALA A 200 -13.00 -2.17 0.38
C ALA A 200 -13.88 -3.02 1.32
N GLY A 201 -13.57 -3.10 2.62
CA GLY A 201 -14.28 -3.90 3.61
C GLY A 201 -14.18 -5.42 3.39
N ARG A 202 -13.14 -5.87 2.66
CA ARG A 202 -12.83 -7.29 2.48
C ARG A 202 -12.07 -7.83 3.67
N PHE A 203 -11.15 -7.03 4.20
CA PHE A 203 -10.60 -7.19 5.54
C PHE A 203 -11.26 -6.19 6.47
N ASP A 204 -11.40 -6.58 7.73
CA ASP A 204 -11.99 -5.74 8.75
C ASP A 204 -10.96 -4.80 9.37
N ALA A 205 -9.70 -5.26 9.43
CA ALA A 205 -8.54 -4.47 9.80
C ALA A 205 -7.24 -5.07 9.23
N TYR A 206 -6.18 -4.28 9.32
CA TYR A 206 -4.83 -4.65 8.91
C TYR A 206 -3.81 -4.03 9.87
N TRP A 207 -2.72 -4.77 10.17
CA TRP A 207 -1.55 -4.22 10.85
C TRP A 207 -0.24 -4.72 10.24
N GLU A 208 0.75 -3.86 10.27
CA GLU A 208 2.10 -4.22 9.85
C GLU A 208 3.14 -3.27 10.46
N ARG A 209 4.40 -3.74 10.55
CA ARG A 209 5.58 -3.00 10.99
C ARG A 209 6.66 -3.05 9.92
N ASN A 210 7.64 -2.13 10.04
CA ASN A 210 8.80 -2.03 9.16
C ASN A 210 8.46 -1.71 7.70
N LEU A 211 7.38 -0.96 7.51
CA LEU A 211 6.91 -0.46 6.22
C LEU A 211 7.68 0.80 5.81
N GLN A 212 7.75 1.03 4.51
CA GLN A 212 8.25 2.26 3.93
C GLN A 212 7.09 3.19 3.55
N PRO A 213 7.34 4.51 3.39
CA PRO A 213 6.28 5.45 3.01
C PRO A 213 5.53 5.06 1.73
N TRP A 214 6.22 4.51 0.73
CA TRP A 214 5.63 4.13 -0.55
C TRP A 214 4.71 2.92 -0.45
N ASP A 215 4.93 2.00 0.50
CA ASP A 215 4.07 0.84 0.75
C ASP A 215 2.66 1.26 1.19
N ILE A 216 2.54 2.41 1.90
CA ILE A 216 1.33 2.74 2.66
C ILE A 216 0.67 4.06 2.28
N ALA A 217 1.39 5.01 1.66
CA ALA A 217 0.86 6.35 1.42
C ALA A 217 -0.46 6.35 0.63
N ALA A 218 -0.54 5.60 -0.47
CA ALA A 218 -1.78 5.50 -1.26
C ALA A 218 -2.91 4.82 -0.49
N GLY A 219 -2.58 3.74 0.24
CA GLY A 219 -3.53 2.99 1.05
C GLY A 219 -4.14 3.81 2.20
N ILE A 220 -3.36 4.69 2.82
CA ILE A 220 -3.84 5.62 3.86
C ILE A 220 -4.93 6.55 3.29
N VAL A 221 -4.74 7.10 2.09
CA VAL A 221 -5.76 7.94 1.44
C VAL A 221 -7.02 7.13 1.16
N LEU A 222 -6.86 5.94 0.55
CA LEU A 222 -7.99 5.03 0.27
C LEU A 222 -8.80 4.72 1.52
N LEU A 223 -8.12 4.38 2.61
CA LEU A 223 -8.77 4.01 3.84
C LEU A 223 -9.55 5.17 4.47
N ARG A 224 -8.92 6.35 4.57
CA ARG A 224 -9.57 7.56 5.10
C ARG A 224 -10.81 7.94 4.28
N GLU A 225 -10.70 7.91 2.97
CA GLU A 225 -11.79 8.25 2.05
C GLU A 225 -12.89 7.16 1.97
N ALA A 226 -12.58 5.92 2.37
CA ALA A 226 -13.57 4.85 2.55
C ALA A 226 -14.29 4.91 3.92
N GLY A 227 -13.95 5.89 4.78
CA GLY A 227 -14.50 6.04 6.13
C GLY A 227 -13.83 5.17 7.17
N GLY A 228 -12.60 4.70 6.91
CA GLY A 228 -11.78 3.95 7.84
C GLY A 228 -10.90 4.82 8.71
N PHE A 229 -10.30 4.19 9.70
CA PHE A 229 -9.36 4.78 10.65
C PHE A 229 -7.98 4.15 10.47
N VAL A 230 -6.96 4.96 10.55
CA VAL A 230 -5.57 4.53 10.45
C VAL A 230 -4.73 5.32 11.44
N SER A 231 -3.85 4.63 12.15
CA SER A 231 -2.86 5.19 13.06
C SER A 231 -1.55 4.41 12.95
N ASP A 232 -0.46 4.96 13.45
CA ASP A 232 0.70 4.14 13.79
C ASP A 232 0.36 3.19 14.96
N LEU A 233 1.24 2.24 15.27
CA LEU A 233 1.00 1.25 16.33
C LEU A 233 1.15 1.82 17.76
N ASP A 234 1.52 3.09 17.89
CA ASP A 234 1.47 3.84 19.16
C ASP A 234 0.17 4.66 19.30
N GLY A 235 -0.68 4.67 18.24
CA GLY A 235 -1.93 5.41 18.19
C GLY A 235 -1.81 6.84 17.67
N GLY A 236 -0.63 7.23 17.15
CA GLY A 236 -0.36 8.53 16.53
C GLY A 236 -0.69 8.56 15.02
N GLN A 237 -0.24 9.64 14.37
CA GLN A 237 -0.48 9.88 12.95
C GLN A 237 0.81 9.84 12.11
N ASP A 238 1.91 9.35 12.67
CA ASP A 238 3.24 9.41 12.07
C ASP A 238 3.60 8.11 11.33
N MET A 239 2.62 7.49 10.66
CA MET A 239 2.77 6.20 10.00
C MET A 239 3.91 6.16 8.98
N LEU A 240 4.07 7.23 8.19
CA LEU A 240 5.12 7.30 7.15
C LEU A 240 6.53 7.36 7.76
N GLU A 241 6.68 8.01 8.90
CA GLU A 241 7.97 8.15 9.58
C GLU A 241 8.31 6.90 10.40
N LYS A 242 7.32 6.37 11.14
CA LYS A 242 7.51 5.20 12.01
C LYS A 242 7.50 3.87 11.27
N GLY A 243 7.03 3.84 10.04
CA GLY A 243 6.93 2.61 9.25
C GLY A 243 6.06 1.54 9.90
N SER A 244 4.98 1.94 10.55
CA SER A 244 4.04 1.00 11.17
C SER A 244 2.62 1.52 11.10
N LEU A 245 1.65 0.62 10.95
CA LEU A 245 0.25 1.04 10.96
C LEU A 245 -0.70 -0.02 11.50
N CYS A 246 -1.83 0.46 12.02
CA CYS A 246 -3.05 -0.29 12.29
C CYS A 246 -4.23 0.42 11.63
N ALA A 247 -4.96 -0.30 10.79
CA ALA A 247 -5.99 0.25 9.92
C ALA A 247 -7.27 -0.60 9.97
N GLY A 248 -8.45 0.02 9.77
CA GLY A 248 -9.71 -0.71 9.73
C GLY A 248 -10.94 0.18 9.91
N SER A 249 -12.09 -0.42 10.18
CA SER A 249 -13.24 0.33 10.68
C SER A 249 -12.96 0.84 12.09
N GLU A 250 -13.64 1.91 12.52
CA GLU A 250 -13.35 2.60 13.79
C GLU A 250 -13.25 1.65 15.00
N ILE A 251 -14.25 0.78 15.16
CA ILE A 251 -14.33 -0.12 16.30
C ILE A 251 -13.25 -1.19 16.24
N ILE A 252 -13.10 -1.85 15.08
CA ILE A 252 -12.16 -2.96 14.93
C ILE A 252 -10.71 -2.45 14.98
N GLN A 253 -10.42 -1.31 14.35
CA GLN A 253 -9.09 -0.70 14.43
C GLN A 253 -8.71 -0.38 15.87
N ARG A 254 -9.61 0.23 16.66
CA ARG A 254 -9.36 0.57 18.05
C ARG A 254 -9.14 -0.67 18.92
N GLU A 255 -9.96 -1.72 18.75
CA GLU A 255 -9.81 -2.97 19.51
C GLU A 255 -8.52 -3.70 19.13
N LEU A 256 -8.20 -3.78 17.81
CA LEU A 256 -6.96 -4.37 17.33
C LEU A 256 -5.74 -3.62 17.86
N LEU A 257 -5.73 -2.28 17.75
CA LEU A 257 -4.64 -1.46 18.25
C LEU A 257 -4.41 -1.65 19.75
N ALA A 258 -5.48 -1.69 20.55
CA ALA A 258 -5.38 -1.94 21.98
C ALA A 258 -4.76 -3.31 22.28
N LEU A 259 -5.13 -4.33 21.52
CA LEU A 259 -4.59 -5.68 21.63
C LEU A 259 -3.09 -5.74 21.28
N LEU A 260 -2.69 -5.10 20.18
CA LEU A 260 -1.29 -5.05 19.72
C LEU A 260 -0.36 -4.27 20.65
N ARG A 261 -0.90 -3.32 21.41
CA ARG A 261 -0.16 -2.52 22.39
C ARG A 261 -0.01 -3.21 23.75
N ALA A 262 -0.80 -4.23 24.00
CA ALA A 262 -0.79 -4.96 25.27
C ALA A 262 0.27 -6.08 25.33
N VAL A 263 0.93 -6.39 24.22
CA VAL A 263 1.95 -7.47 24.09
C VAL A 263 3.36 -6.93 23.86
#